data_4df313f66732b592a4ad5b4c12394644
#
_entry.id   4df313f66732b592a4ad5b4c12394644
#
_cell.length_a   1.000
_cell.length_b   1.000
_cell.length_c   1.000
_cell.angle_alpha   90.00
_cell.angle_beta   90.00
_cell.angle_gamma   90.00
#
_symmetry.space_group_name_H-M   'P 1'
#
loop_
_entity.id
_entity.type
_entity.pdbx_description
1 polymer ?
#
loop_
_entity_poly.entity_id
_entity_poly.type
_entity_poly.pdbx_seq_one_letter_code
_entity_poly.pdbx_strand_id
1 'polypeptide(L)'
;DVYKRQLWDDANSHFSEVAHLAKKDANGGIVGIWGAMSDISRSFKPWEDGFSKGLYLAGVECVDNAEAPDGWIKWTIPSYEYIVVENHKGMFEETIGQMNEDGISLVGAVHDYTDPVTGKGYLYFPIREV
;
A
#
# COMPACT_ATOMS: atom_id res chain seq x y z
N ASP A 1 7.43 -0.29 -13.88
CA ASP A 1 7.75 -1.71 -13.68
C ASP A 1 6.71 -2.59 -14.39
N VAL A 2 7.17 -3.46 -15.28
CA VAL A 2 6.32 -4.33 -16.10
C VAL A 2 5.52 -5.30 -15.22
N TYR A 3 6.14 -5.85 -14.17
CA TYR A 3 5.49 -6.81 -13.29
C TYR A 3 4.38 -6.16 -12.46
N LYS A 4 4.60 -4.95 -11.96
CA LYS A 4 3.56 -4.21 -11.23
C LYS A 4 2.40 -3.89 -12.15
N ARG A 5 2.67 -3.47 -13.38
CA ARG A 5 1.62 -3.19 -14.37
C ARG A 5 0.77 -4.43 -14.66
N GLN A 6 1.42 -5.57 -14.89
CA GLN A 6 0.71 -6.83 -15.13
C GLN A 6 -0.14 -7.23 -13.94
N LEU A 7 0.38 -7.06 -12.71
CA LEU A 7 -0.35 -7.35 -11.48
C LEU A 7 -1.61 -6.48 -11.35
N TRP A 8 -1.47 -5.17 -11.61
CA TRP A 8 -2.61 -4.26 -11.58
C TRP A 8 -3.63 -4.55 -12.67
N ASP A 9 -3.18 -4.89 -13.88
CA ASP A 9 -4.07 -5.26 -14.97
C ASP A 9 -4.88 -6.51 -14.59
N ASP A 10 -4.24 -7.51 -14.01
CA ASP A 10 -4.89 -8.72 -13.54
C ASP A 10 -5.89 -8.43 -12.42
N ALA A 11 -5.49 -7.66 -11.41
CA ALA A 11 -6.36 -7.27 -10.32
C ALA A 11 -7.59 -6.50 -10.81
N ASN A 12 -7.40 -5.54 -11.72
CA ASN A 12 -8.48 -4.73 -12.26
C ASN A 12 -9.45 -5.56 -13.10
N SER A 13 -8.95 -6.53 -13.87
CA SER A 13 -9.79 -7.38 -14.71
C SER A 13 -10.67 -8.33 -13.90
N HIS A 14 -10.31 -8.61 -12.64
CA HIS A 14 -11.05 -9.49 -11.73
C HIS A 14 -11.65 -8.76 -10.53
N PHE A 15 -11.68 -7.44 -10.57
CA PHE A 15 -12.13 -6.62 -9.43
C PHE A 15 -13.57 -6.94 -9.00
N SER A 16 -14.43 -7.35 -9.92
CA SER A 16 -15.81 -7.74 -9.59
C SER A 16 -15.89 -8.84 -8.54
N GLU A 17 -14.86 -9.65 -8.40
CA GLU A 17 -14.81 -10.74 -7.41
C GLU A 17 -14.68 -10.23 -5.98
N VAL A 18 -14.14 -9.02 -5.78
CA VAL A 18 -13.91 -8.43 -4.45
C VAL A 18 -14.62 -7.11 -4.23
N ALA A 19 -15.29 -6.58 -5.24
CA ALA A 19 -15.95 -5.26 -5.15
C ALA A 19 -16.93 -5.17 -3.97
N HIS A 20 -17.64 -6.24 -3.66
CA HIS A 20 -18.59 -6.29 -2.55
C HIS A 20 -17.92 -6.30 -1.17
N LEU A 21 -16.63 -6.60 -1.11
CA LEU A 21 -15.84 -6.63 0.12
C LEU A 21 -15.13 -5.30 0.38
N ALA A 22 -15.04 -4.44 -0.64
CA ALA A 22 -14.35 -3.16 -0.52
C ALA A 22 -15.04 -2.27 0.51
N LYS A 23 -14.25 -1.64 1.37
CA LYS A 23 -14.74 -0.66 2.31
C LYS A 23 -15.22 0.58 1.56
N LYS A 24 -16.38 1.09 1.92
CA LYS A 24 -17.03 2.23 1.24
C LYS A 24 -17.24 3.38 2.18
N ASP A 25 -17.20 4.60 1.62
CA ASP A 25 -17.56 5.81 2.34
C ASP A 25 -19.09 6.00 2.37
N ALA A 26 -19.54 7.11 2.97
CA ALA A 26 -20.97 7.41 3.11
C ALA A 26 -21.69 7.55 1.76
N ASN A 27 -20.97 7.84 0.69
CA ASN A 27 -21.51 8.00 -0.66
C ASN A 27 -21.42 6.71 -1.49
N GLY A 28 -20.97 5.61 -0.90
CA GLY A 28 -20.83 4.34 -1.59
C GLY A 28 -19.54 4.20 -2.40
N GLY A 29 -18.64 5.15 -2.30
CA GLY A 29 -17.33 5.12 -2.99
C GLY A 29 -16.30 4.27 -2.25
N ILE A 30 -15.41 3.63 -3.01
CA ILE A 30 -14.29 2.88 -2.44
C ILE A 30 -13.36 3.84 -1.70
N VAL A 31 -12.90 3.47 -0.49
CA VAL A 31 -12.09 4.38 0.33
C VAL A 31 -10.59 4.27 0.05
N GLY A 32 -10.10 3.19 -0.51
CA GLY A 32 -8.67 3.08 -0.76
C GLY A 32 -8.27 2.02 -1.76
N ILE A 33 -7.37 2.42 -2.65
CA ILE A 33 -6.66 1.54 -3.58
C ILE A 33 -5.20 1.59 -3.15
N TRP A 34 -4.63 0.43 -2.85
CA TRP A 34 -3.32 0.33 -2.23
C TRP A 34 -2.35 -0.55 -3.01
N GLY A 35 -1.13 -0.05 -3.20
CA GLY A 35 0.03 -0.88 -3.44
C GLY A 35 0.68 -1.17 -2.10
N ALA A 36 0.31 -2.26 -1.47
CA ALA A 36 0.82 -2.60 -0.15
C ALA A 36 2.13 -3.37 -0.27
N MET A 37 3.06 -3.10 0.64
CA MET A 37 4.40 -3.67 0.59
C MET A 37 4.75 -4.35 1.89
N SER A 38 5.66 -5.31 1.81
CA SER A 38 6.21 -6.01 2.95
C SER A 38 7.57 -6.61 2.58
N ASP A 39 8.35 -6.96 3.59
CA ASP A 39 9.50 -7.82 3.41
C ASP A 39 9.07 -9.22 2.93
N ILE A 40 10.01 -10.03 2.49
CA ILE A 40 9.75 -11.36 1.92
C ILE A 40 9.03 -12.28 2.91
N SER A 41 9.32 -12.16 4.21
CA SER A 41 8.68 -13.00 5.24
C SER A 41 7.26 -12.55 5.59
N ARG A 42 6.78 -11.48 4.99
CA ARG A 42 5.46 -10.87 5.24
C ARG A 42 5.28 -10.44 6.70
N SER A 43 6.34 -9.86 7.26
CA SER A 43 6.33 -9.30 8.61
C SER A 43 6.02 -7.80 8.62
N PHE A 44 5.66 -7.23 7.48
CA PHE A 44 5.35 -5.82 7.27
C PHE A 44 6.52 -4.89 7.58
N LYS A 45 7.74 -5.42 7.47
CA LYS A 45 8.99 -4.66 7.57
C LYS A 45 9.32 -4.01 6.23
N PRO A 46 10.21 -3.00 6.23
CA PRO A 46 10.66 -2.39 4.97
C PRO A 46 11.27 -3.42 4.02
N TRP A 47 11.22 -3.11 2.73
CA TRP A 47 11.90 -3.91 1.73
C TRP A 47 13.39 -4.01 2.04
N GLU A 48 13.96 -5.15 1.72
CA GLU A 48 15.34 -5.50 2.02
C GLU A 48 16.29 -5.05 0.91
N ASP A 49 17.60 -5.13 1.18
CA ASP A 49 18.66 -4.86 0.20
C ASP A 49 18.50 -3.47 -0.46
N GLY A 50 18.41 -2.41 0.36
CA GLY A 50 18.26 -1.05 -0.15
C GLY A 50 16.92 -0.81 -0.84
N PHE A 51 15.85 -1.38 -0.32
CA PHE A 51 14.49 -1.29 -0.87
C PHE A 51 14.32 -1.96 -2.24
N SER A 52 15.15 -2.98 -2.53
CA SER A 52 15.10 -3.67 -3.82
C SER A 52 14.42 -5.03 -3.78
N LYS A 53 14.16 -5.57 -2.59
CA LYS A 53 13.65 -6.92 -2.40
C LYS A 53 12.52 -6.96 -1.39
N GLY A 54 11.34 -7.36 -1.84
CA GLY A 54 10.16 -7.45 -0.99
C GLY A 54 8.95 -7.96 -1.75
N LEU A 55 7.81 -7.94 -1.05
CA LEU A 55 6.51 -8.31 -1.60
C LEU A 55 5.71 -7.05 -1.94
N TYR A 56 4.88 -7.15 -2.97
CA TYR A 56 3.98 -6.09 -3.41
C TYR A 56 2.58 -6.67 -3.62
N LEU A 57 1.58 -6.03 -3.04
CA LEU A 57 0.17 -6.42 -3.17
C LEU A 57 -0.61 -5.30 -3.86
N ALA A 58 -1.22 -5.59 -5.00
CA ALA A 58 -2.19 -4.71 -5.63
C ALA A 58 -3.55 -4.98 -5.00
N GLY A 59 -4.08 -4.05 -4.24
CA GLY A 59 -5.24 -4.32 -3.42
C GLY A 59 -6.21 -3.17 -3.25
N VAL A 60 -7.32 -3.50 -2.66
CA VAL A 60 -8.35 -2.56 -2.23
C VAL A 60 -8.56 -2.74 -0.73
N GLU A 61 -8.75 -1.64 -0.03
CA GLU A 61 -9.10 -1.67 1.38
C GLU A 61 -10.48 -2.30 1.54
N CYS A 62 -10.58 -3.30 2.43
CA CYS A 62 -11.81 -4.08 2.59
C CYS A 62 -12.33 -3.99 4.02
N VAL A 63 -13.57 -4.41 4.23
CA VAL A 63 -14.14 -4.53 5.57
C VAL A 63 -13.35 -5.55 6.39
N ASP A 64 -13.29 -5.35 7.72
CA ASP A 64 -12.39 -6.13 8.59
C ASP A 64 -12.67 -7.62 8.57
N ASN A 65 -13.93 -8.01 8.43
CA ASN A 65 -14.33 -9.42 8.41
C ASN A 65 -14.36 -10.05 7.02
N ALA A 66 -13.84 -9.34 5.99
CA ALA A 66 -13.78 -9.88 4.64
C ALA A 66 -12.88 -11.11 4.58
N GLU A 67 -13.32 -12.12 3.83
CA GLU A 67 -12.51 -13.28 3.52
C GLU A 67 -12.12 -13.23 2.05
N ALA A 68 -10.84 -13.51 1.76
CA ALA A 68 -10.33 -13.46 0.39
C ALA A 68 -10.94 -14.60 -0.43
N PRO A 69 -11.59 -14.30 -1.58
CA PRO A 69 -12.02 -15.36 -2.49
C PRO A 69 -10.83 -16.07 -3.13
N ASP A 70 -11.09 -17.17 -3.82
CA ASP A 70 -10.05 -17.90 -4.55
C ASP A 70 -9.31 -16.97 -5.52
N GLY A 71 -7.99 -17.06 -5.52
CA GLY A 71 -7.14 -16.23 -6.36
C GLY A 71 -6.76 -14.90 -5.73
N TRP A 72 -7.32 -14.56 -4.58
CA TRP A 72 -7.01 -13.34 -3.82
C TRP A 72 -6.38 -13.69 -2.49
N ILE A 73 -5.69 -12.72 -1.90
CA ILE A 73 -5.10 -12.87 -0.56
C ILE A 73 -5.46 -11.65 0.27
N LYS A 74 -5.67 -11.85 1.56
CA LYS A 74 -5.93 -10.76 2.52
C LYS A 74 -4.68 -10.49 3.34
N TRP A 75 -4.29 -9.21 3.37
CA TRP A 75 -3.26 -8.73 4.29
C TRP A 75 -3.92 -7.88 5.39
N THR A 76 -3.52 -8.11 6.62
CA THR A 76 -3.91 -7.25 7.74
C THR A 76 -2.66 -6.50 8.18
N ILE A 77 -2.57 -5.25 7.74
CA ILE A 77 -1.43 -4.38 8.00
C ILE A 77 -1.58 -3.80 9.41
N PRO A 78 -0.52 -3.87 10.24
CA PRO A 78 -0.57 -3.23 11.57
C PRO A 78 -0.86 -1.74 11.48
N SER A 79 -1.39 -1.18 12.57
CA SER A 79 -1.68 0.25 12.64
C SER A 79 -0.40 1.05 12.88
N TYR A 80 -0.21 2.11 12.10
CA TYR A 80 0.95 2.97 12.19
C TYR A 80 0.54 4.44 12.12
N GLU A 81 1.43 5.29 12.62
CA GLU A 81 1.44 6.71 12.29
C GLU A 81 2.36 6.90 11.09
N TYR A 82 1.91 7.67 10.10
CA TYR A 82 2.60 7.79 8.81
C TYR A 82 3.00 9.22 8.52
N ILE A 83 4.14 9.39 7.83
CA ILE A 83 4.39 10.56 7.01
C ILE A 83 3.77 10.27 5.65
N VAL A 84 2.92 11.18 5.17
CA VAL A 84 2.24 11.03 3.89
C VAL A 84 2.69 12.14 2.96
N VAL A 85 3.15 11.76 1.78
CA VAL A 85 3.58 12.72 0.75
C VAL A 85 2.91 12.38 -0.57
N GLU A 86 2.68 13.38 -1.41
CA GLU A 86 2.17 13.15 -2.76
C GLU A 86 3.27 12.46 -3.58
N ASN A 87 2.89 11.40 -4.31
CA ASN A 87 3.85 10.57 -5.03
C ASN A 87 4.24 11.23 -6.36
N HIS A 88 5.44 11.78 -6.41
CA HIS A 88 6.08 12.32 -7.61
C HIS A 88 7.42 11.62 -7.84
N LYS A 89 7.95 11.74 -9.05
CA LYS A 89 9.26 11.18 -9.38
C LYS A 89 10.32 11.67 -8.37
N GLY A 90 11.07 10.72 -7.80
CA GLY A 90 12.12 11.02 -6.82
C GLY A 90 11.63 11.29 -5.41
N MET A 91 10.32 11.27 -5.17
CA MET A 91 9.75 11.62 -3.87
C MET A 91 10.05 10.58 -2.79
N PHE A 92 10.16 9.30 -3.16
CA PHE A 92 10.53 8.25 -2.22
C PHE A 92 11.94 8.53 -1.65
N GLU A 93 12.92 8.72 -2.52
CA GLU A 93 14.32 8.95 -2.13
C GLU A 93 14.48 10.26 -1.35
N GLU A 94 13.79 11.30 -1.78
CA GLU A 94 13.81 12.61 -1.10
C GLU A 94 13.27 12.49 0.33
N THR A 95 12.16 11.78 0.50
CA THR A 95 11.53 11.61 1.82
C THR A 95 12.40 10.77 2.73
N ILE A 96 12.98 9.67 2.23
CA ILE A 96 13.92 8.84 3.01
C ILE A 96 15.14 9.67 3.44
N GLY A 97 15.67 10.50 2.54
CA GLY A 97 16.79 11.38 2.85
C GLY A 97 16.44 12.38 3.95
N GLN A 98 15.28 13.00 3.89
CA GLN A 98 14.83 13.94 4.90
C GLN A 98 14.59 13.26 6.25
N MET A 99 14.00 12.05 6.25
CA MET A 99 13.82 11.26 7.46
C MET A 99 15.15 10.95 8.13
N ASN A 100 16.15 10.55 7.34
CA ASN A 100 17.49 10.26 7.86
C ASN A 100 18.12 11.51 8.51
N GLU A 101 17.98 12.68 7.88
CA GLU A 101 18.48 13.94 8.47
C GLU A 101 17.77 14.26 9.79
N ASP A 102 16.50 13.97 9.89
CA ASP A 102 15.67 14.26 11.07
C ASP A 102 15.78 13.16 12.14
N GLY A 103 16.55 12.11 11.90
CA GLY A 103 16.69 10.99 12.84
C GLY A 103 15.45 10.12 12.95
N ILE A 104 14.61 10.11 11.94
CA ILE A 104 13.37 9.31 11.89
C ILE A 104 13.65 8.03 11.11
N SER A 105 13.28 6.88 11.67
CA SER A 105 13.43 5.57 11.04
C SER A 105 12.09 4.99 10.64
N LEU A 106 12.06 4.25 9.53
CA LEU A 106 10.90 3.44 9.17
C LEU A 106 10.71 2.30 10.17
N VAL A 107 9.47 2.10 10.60
CA VAL A 107 9.09 0.97 11.45
C VAL A 107 8.34 -0.11 10.69
N GLY A 108 8.07 0.11 9.42
CA GLY A 108 7.38 -0.83 8.55
C GLY A 108 7.60 -0.51 7.08
N ALA A 109 6.96 -1.27 6.20
CA ALA A 109 7.06 -1.05 4.77
C ALA A 109 6.33 0.22 4.33
N VAL A 110 6.86 0.87 3.31
CA VAL A 110 6.23 2.04 2.68
C VAL A 110 5.13 1.53 1.74
N HIS A 111 3.96 2.14 1.80
CA HIS A 111 2.86 1.79 0.90
C HIS A 111 2.57 2.91 -0.08
N ASP A 112 2.09 2.57 -1.26
CA ASP A 112 1.50 3.56 -2.14
C ASP A 112 -0.04 3.50 -2.04
N TYR A 113 -0.66 4.67 -2.05
CA TYR A 113 -2.09 4.83 -1.96
C TYR A 113 -2.56 5.66 -3.14
N THR A 114 -3.65 5.24 -3.78
CA THR A 114 -4.30 6.03 -4.82
C THR A 114 -5.68 6.43 -4.36
N ASP A 115 -5.95 7.74 -4.38
CA ASP A 115 -7.27 8.27 -4.09
C ASP A 115 -8.20 7.91 -5.26
N PRO A 116 -9.25 7.11 -5.04
CA PRO A 116 -10.12 6.68 -6.14
C PRO A 116 -10.97 7.80 -6.73
N VAL A 117 -11.11 8.93 -6.03
CA VAL A 117 -11.87 10.08 -6.52
C VAL A 117 -11.04 10.98 -7.42
N THR A 118 -9.83 11.35 -6.96
CA THR A 118 -8.95 12.30 -7.67
C THR A 118 -7.96 11.62 -8.59
N GLY A 119 -7.66 10.34 -8.37
CA GLY A 119 -6.59 9.61 -9.05
C GLY A 119 -5.19 9.98 -8.58
N LYS A 120 -5.06 10.84 -7.58
CA LYS A 120 -3.76 11.21 -7.04
C LYS A 120 -3.14 10.08 -6.23
N GLY A 121 -1.83 9.90 -6.38
CA GLY A 121 -1.05 8.93 -5.63
C GLY A 121 -0.31 9.57 -4.46
N TYR A 122 -0.16 8.79 -3.40
CA TYR A 122 0.55 9.19 -2.19
C TYR A 122 1.44 8.06 -1.72
N LEU A 123 2.53 8.41 -1.04
CA LEU A 123 3.39 7.45 -0.35
C LEU A 123 3.16 7.58 1.15
N TYR A 124 3.01 6.44 1.82
CA TYR A 124 2.79 6.33 3.26
C TYR A 124 4.02 5.71 3.91
N PHE A 125 4.74 6.49 4.71
CA PHE A 125 5.97 6.09 5.40
C PHE A 125 5.65 5.84 6.86
N PRO A 126 5.58 4.57 7.33
CA PRO A 126 5.25 4.31 8.72
C PRO A 126 6.43 4.66 9.63
N ILE A 127 6.19 5.54 10.59
CA ILE A 127 7.23 6.08 11.47
C ILE A 127 7.05 5.71 12.94
N ARG A 128 5.88 5.23 13.32
CA ARG A 128 5.60 4.82 14.70
C ARG A 128 4.45 3.82 14.72
N GLU A 129 4.57 2.79 15.55
CA GLU A 129 3.47 1.88 15.82
C GLU A 129 2.44 2.55 16.74
N VAL A 130 1.18 2.26 16.48
CA VAL A 130 0.07 2.83 17.25
C VAL A 130 -0.60 1.76 18.10
#